data_18994d10ac5a8babcc1580e195aee132
#
_entry.id   18994d10ac5a8babcc1580e195aee132
#
_cell.length_a   1.000
_cell.length_b   1.000
_cell.length_c   1.000
_cell.angle_alpha   90.00
_cell.angle_beta   90.00
_cell.angle_gamma   90.00
#
_symmetry.space_group_name_H-M   'P 1'
#
loop_
_entity.id
_entity.type
_entity.pdbx_description
1 polymer ?
#
loop_
_entity_poly.entity_id
_entity_poly.type
_entity_poly.pdbx_seq_one_letter_code
_entity_poly.pdbx_strand_id
1 'polypeptide(L)'
;MTIQTTIAADNGVNTEALIGARGAFEAMPEAAAFTFRSTCDWMEGTFNANTIKGYFGLGQEHERKETFRIESDHPEVFAAADRAPTPPEIVLAALASCLTGGVAAVAQHRGIQLRKVRATVEGDIDVRGILGMDADIRNGFSAIRVSFDIDADATPDEIRAVVAQSQKRSAVFDILTNPTNVNVTVA
;
A
#
# COMPACT_ATOMS: atom_id res chain seq x y z
N MET A 1 -28.93 32.27 19.24
CA MET A 1 -28.71 31.14 18.29
C MET A 1 -27.28 31.25 17.79
N THR A 2 -26.38 30.47 18.36
CA THR A 2 -24.95 30.49 17.95
C THR A 2 -24.87 29.63 16.69
N ILE A 3 -24.54 30.25 15.57
CA ILE A 3 -24.26 29.53 14.32
C ILE A 3 -22.93 28.82 14.56
N GLN A 4 -22.98 27.52 14.80
CA GLN A 4 -21.82 26.67 14.82
C GLN A 4 -21.34 26.53 13.36
N THR A 5 -20.32 27.27 12.98
CA THR A 5 -19.68 27.10 11.68
C THR A 5 -19.02 25.74 11.70
N THR A 6 -19.63 24.75 11.05
CA THR A 6 -19.00 23.46 10.83
C THR A 6 -17.81 23.68 9.91
N ILE A 7 -16.59 23.59 10.44
CA ILE A 7 -15.37 23.63 9.63
C ILE A 7 -15.41 22.38 8.77
N ALA A 8 -15.29 22.53 7.45
CA ALA A 8 -15.21 21.39 6.54
C ALA A 8 -13.96 20.56 6.89
N ALA A 9 -14.10 19.23 6.85
CA ALA A 9 -12.97 18.35 7.12
C ALA A 9 -11.83 18.62 6.13
N ASP A 10 -10.61 18.70 6.65
CA ASP A 10 -9.39 18.82 5.85
C ASP A 10 -8.37 17.77 6.30
N ASN A 11 -8.31 16.67 5.57
CA ASN A 11 -7.35 15.59 5.75
C ASN A 11 -6.22 15.62 4.70
N GLY A 12 -6.06 16.75 3.99
CA GLY A 12 -5.04 16.94 2.96
C GLY A 12 -5.31 16.20 1.65
N VAL A 13 -6.52 15.70 1.42
CA VAL A 13 -6.90 14.98 0.20
C VAL A 13 -7.74 15.86 -0.72
N ASN A 14 -7.27 16.08 -1.94
CA ASN A 14 -8.04 16.79 -2.97
C ASN A 14 -9.11 15.86 -3.58
N THR A 15 -10.28 15.80 -2.96
CA THR A 15 -11.40 14.96 -3.42
C THR A 15 -12.01 15.45 -4.72
N GLU A 16 -11.97 16.74 -5.00
CA GLU A 16 -12.47 17.32 -6.27
C GLU A 16 -11.65 16.78 -7.44
N ALA A 17 -10.31 16.80 -7.33
CA ALA A 17 -9.42 16.24 -8.35
C ALA A 17 -9.64 14.73 -8.52
N LEU A 18 -9.87 13.97 -7.43
CA LEU A 18 -10.15 12.53 -7.51
C LEU A 18 -11.48 12.25 -8.23
N ILE A 19 -12.53 13.04 -7.97
CA ILE A 19 -13.83 12.91 -8.65
C ILE A 19 -13.68 13.30 -10.12
N GLY A 20 -12.94 14.36 -10.42
CA GLY A 20 -12.65 14.80 -11.78
C GLY A 20 -11.90 13.74 -12.59
N ALA A 21 -10.87 13.14 -11.99
CA ALA A 21 -10.12 12.03 -12.61
C ALA A 21 -11.03 10.82 -12.91
N ARG A 22 -11.94 10.48 -11.99
CA ARG A 22 -12.91 9.41 -12.20
C ARG A 22 -13.81 9.68 -13.43
N GLY A 23 -14.36 10.90 -13.54
CA GLY A 23 -15.16 11.26 -14.72
C GLY A 23 -14.37 11.22 -16.02
N ALA A 24 -13.09 11.64 -15.99
CA ALA A 24 -12.20 11.56 -17.15
C ALA A 24 -11.95 10.09 -17.58
N PHE A 25 -11.76 9.18 -16.64
CA PHE A 25 -11.57 7.75 -16.92
C PHE A 25 -12.85 7.05 -17.36
N GLU A 26 -14.03 7.50 -16.94
CA GLU A 26 -15.30 7.02 -17.48
C GLU A 26 -15.47 7.41 -18.95
N ALA A 27 -15.03 8.60 -19.34
CA ALA A 27 -15.07 9.09 -20.72
C ALA A 27 -13.97 8.49 -21.60
N MET A 28 -12.82 8.11 -21.04
CA MET A 28 -11.63 7.60 -21.74
C MET A 28 -11.00 6.45 -20.93
N PRO A 29 -11.59 5.23 -20.97
CA PRO A 29 -11.13 4.10 -20.14
C PRO A 29 -9.67 3.70 -20.36
N GLU A 30 -9.12 3.88 -21.56
CA GLU A 30 -7.72 3.60 -21.88
C GLU A 30 -6.75 4.50 -21.11
N ALA A 31 -7.15 5.71 -20.74
CA ALA A 31 -6.34 6.61 -19.92
C ALA A 31 -6.21 6.11 -18.46
N ALA A 32 -7.09 5.20 -18.03
CA ALA A 32 -7.01 4.58 -16.71
C ALA A 32 -6.01 3.41 -16.62
N ALA A 33 -5.39 3.01 -17.74
CA ALA A 33 -4.36 1.98 -17.74
C ALA A 33 -3.03 2.54 -17.24
N PHE A 34 -2.49 1.94 -16.15
CA PHE A 34 -1.21 2.34 -15.56
C PHE A 34 -0.26 1.16 -15.49
N THR A 35 1.03 1.44 -15.72
CA THR A 35 2.14 0.49 -15.47
C THR A 35 3.12 1.13 -14.50
N PHE A 36 3.17 0.60 -13.29
CA PHE A 36 4.19 0.98 -12.30
C PHE A 36 5.42 0.08 -12.43
N ARG A 37 6.60 0.64 -12.14
CA ARG A 37 7.89 -0.05 -12.31
C ARG A 37 8.76 0.16 -11.10
N SER A 38 9.54 -0.88 -10.78
CA SER A 38 10.66 -0.83 -9.86
C SER A 38 11.81 -1.60 -10.48
N THR A 39 13.02 -1.07 -10.36
CA THR A 39 14.25 -1.77 -10.72
C THR A 39 15.00 -2.09 -9.45
N CYS A 40 15.46 -3.34 -9.31
CA CYS A 40 16.21 -3.79 -8.15
C CYS A 40 17.64 -4.16 -8.54
N ASP A 41 18.60 -3.55 -7.88
CA ASP A 41 20.02 -3.87 -8.04
C ASP A 41 20.51 -4.68 -6.82
N TRP A 42 21.13 -5.81 -7.09
CA TRP A 42 21.85 -6.56 -6.08
C TRP A 42 23.11 -5.82 -5.66
N MET A 43 23.35 -5.71 -4.36
CA MET A 43 24.50 -4.99 -3.81
C MET A 43 25.52 -5.96 -3.22
N GLU A 44 25.13 -6.76 -2.24
CA GLU A 44 26.00 -7.71 -1.54
C GLU A 44 25.18 -8.69 -0.71
N GLY A 45 25.49 -9.99 -0.74
CA GLY A 45 24.79 -10.99 0.05
C GLY A 45 23.28 -11.00 -0.27
N THR A 46 22.44 -10.71 0.71
CA THR A 46 20.99 -10.52 0.54
C THR A 46 20.58 -9.06 0.43
N PHE A 47 21.53 -8.14 0.61
CA PHE A 47 21.28 -6.70 0.52
C PHE A 47 21.09 -6.26 -0.92
N ASN A 48 20.00 -5.54 -1.16
CA ASN A 48 19.62 -5.00 -2.47
C ASN A 48 18.96 -3.64 -2.34
N ALA A 49 18.83 -2.93 -3.47
CA ALA A 49 18.21 -1.62 -3.50
C ALA A 49 17.28 -1.49 -4.69
N ASN A 50 16.04 -1.14 -4.40
CA ASN A 50 15.01 -0.86 -5.39
C ASN A 50 14.97 0.63 -5.71
N THR A 51 14.84 0.95 -7.00
CA THR A 51 14.66 2.30 -7.52
C THR A 51 13.30 2.43 -8.20
N ILE A 52 12.54 3.46 -7.82
CA ILE A 52 11.21 3.77 -8.37
C ILE A 52 11.23 5.22 -8.86
N LYS A 53 11.01 5.45 -10.15
CA LYS A 53 10.96 6.80 -10.73
C LYS A 53 9.85 6.97 -11.76
N GLY A 54 9.95 6.32 -12.90
CA GLY A 54 9.00 6.44 -13.99
C GLY A 54 7.80 5.51 -13.86
N TYR A 55 6.71 5.89 -14.53
CA TYR A 55 5.54 5.04 -14.72
C TYR A 55 4.81 5.43 -16.01
N PHE A 56 4.09 4.49 -16.60
CA PHE A 56 3.14 4.78 -17.68
C PHE A 56 1.76 5.02 -17.08
N GLY A 57 1.03 5.98 -17.60
CA GLY A 57 -0.35 6.29 -17.24
C GLY A 57 -0.90 7.45 -18.06
N LEU A 58 -2.20 7.63 -18.10
CA LEU A 58 -2.83 8.68 -18.90
C LEU A 58 -2.40 8.66 -20.39
N GLY A 59 -2.10 7.47 -20.91
CA GLY A 59 -1.66 7.27 -22.31
C GLY A 59 -0.21 7.66 -22.61
N GLN A 60 0.63 7.99 -21.60
CA GLN A 60 2.01 8.41 -21.82
C GLN A 60 2.95 8.01 -20.67
N GLU A 61 4.25 8.13 -20.91
CA GLU A 61 5.27 7.97 -19.86
C GLU A 61 5.37 9.22 -19.00
N HIS A 62 5.53 8.99 -17.70
CA HIS A 62 5.72 10.03 -16.69
C HIS A 62 6.96 9.76 -15.86
N GLU A 63 7.66 10.82 -15.50
CA GLU A 63 8.73 10.77 -14.51
C GLU A 63 8.36 11.59 -13.27
N ARG A 64 8.61 11.01 -12.08
CA ARG A 64 8.51 11.76 -10.83
C ARG A 64 9.66 12.75 -10.70
N LYS A 65 9.46 13.83 -9.96
CA LYS A 65 10.51 14.80 -9.64
C LYS A 65 11.67 14.14 -8.91
N GLU A 66 11.34 13.24 -7.98
CA GLU A 66 12.30 12.55 -7.14
C GLU A 66 12.37 11.07 -7.51
N THR A 67 13.55 10.49 -7.32
CA THR A 67 13.78 9.04 -7.37
C THR A 67 13.63 8.49 -5.96
N PHE A 68 12.70 7.53 -5.79
CA PHE A 68 12.54 6.84 -4.52
C PHE A 68 13.41 5.61 -4.47
N ARG A 69 14.05 5.38 -3.32
CA ARG A 69 14.87 4.21 -3.04
C ARG A 69 14.28 3.43 -1.87
N ILE A 70 14.17 2.13 -2.05
CA ILE A 70 13.75 1.18 -1.02
C ILE A 70 14.83 0.10 -0.94
N GLU A 71 15.50 0.02 0.18
CA GLU A 71 16.49 -1.01 0.46
C GLU A 71 15.83 -2.21 1.13
N SER A 72 16.44 -3.40 0.94
CA SER A 72 16.00 -4.63 1.56
C SER A 72 17.20 -5.51 1.91
N ASP A 73 17.12 -6.18 3.05
CA ASP A 73 18.08 -7.16 3.53
C ASP A 73 17.35 -8.25 4.31
N HIS A 74 18.09 -9.18 4.90
CA HIS A 74 17.55 -10.18 5.81
C HIS A 74 18.11 -9.96 7.22
N PRO A 75 17.39 -10.40 8.28
CA PRO A 75 17.86 -10.33 9.67
C PRO A 75 19.11 -11.20 9.89
N GLU A 76 19.89 -10.88 10.92
CA GLU A 76 21.10 -11.61 11.27
C GLU A 76 20.85 -13.11 11.50
N VAL A 77 19.67 -13.50 11.97
CA VAL A 77 19.27 -14.92 12.15
C VAL A 77 19.29 -15.73 10.84
N PHE A 78 19.24 -15.05 9.70
CA PHE A 78 19.38 -15.65 8.37
C PHE A 78 20.78 -15.45 7.76
N ALA A 79 21.80 -15.24 8.60
CA ALA A 79 23.20 -15.02 8.21
C ALA A 79 23.39 -13.78 7.29
N ALA A 80 22.61 -12.75 7.50
CA ALA A 80 22.67 -11.47 6.81
C ALA A 80 23.12 -10.35 7.75
N ALA A 81 23.18 -9.10 7.27
CA ALA A 81 23.70 -7.97 8.02
C ALA A 81 22.63 -7.07 8.63
N ASP A 82 21.34 -7.37 8.43
CA ASP A 82 20.17 -6.63 8.96
C ASP A 82 20.23 -5.12 8.68
N ARG A 83 20.62 -4.75 7.45
CA ARG A 83 20.81 -3.34 7.04
C ARG A 83 19.49 -2.63 6.70
N ALA A 84 18.43 -3.41 6.40
CA ALA A 84 17.15 -2.90 5.91
C ALA A 84 16.03 -3.91 6.19
N PRO A 85 14.74 -3.50 6.11
CA PRO A 85 13.63 -4.42 6.28
C PRO A 85 13.65 -5.57 5.27
N THR A 86 13.09 -6.72 5.64
CA THR A 86 12.98 -7.85 4.73
C THR A 86 11.91 -7.60 3.64
N PRO A 87 12.01 -8.27 2.47
CA PRO A 87 10.97 -8.16 1.44
C PRO A 87 9.56 -8.46 1.96
N PRO A 88 9.31 -9.47 2.82
CA PRO A 88 7.99 -9.67 3.44
C PRO A 88 7.52 -8.49 4.29
N GLU A 89 8.39 -7.84 5.06
CA GLU A 89 8.03 -6.63 5.83
C GLU A 89 7.68 -5.45 4.94
N ILE A 90 8.35 -5.30 3.79
CA ILE A 90 8.02 -4.28 2.79
C ILE A 90 6.60 -4.52 2.23
N VAL A 91 6.19 -5.77 2.04
CA VAL A 91 4.81 -6.11 1.63
C VAL A 91 3.80 -5.70 2.71
N LEU A 92 4.09 -5.94 4.00
CA LEU A 92 3.24 -5.48 5.11
C LEU A 92 3.16 -3.94 5.16
N ALA A 93 4.29 -3.26 4.97
CA ALA A 93 4.35 -1.79 4.90
C ALA A 93 3.54 -1.24 3.71
N ALA A 94 3.60 -1.89 2.55
CA ALA A 94 2.81 -1.52 1.38
C ALA A 94 1.30 -1.67 1.64
N LEU A 95 0.89 -2.75 2.32
CA LEU A 95 -0.51 -2.96 2.71
C LEU A 95 -0.97 -1.87 3.71
N ALA A 96 -0.19 -1.60 4.75
CA ALA A 96 -0.47 -0.55 5.72
C ALA A 96 -0.65 0.81 5.05
N SER A 97 0.28 1.17 4.15
CA SER A 97 0.27 2.45 3.43
C SER A 97 -0.97 2.58 2.52
N CYS A 98 -1.29 1.53 1.76
CA CYS A 98 -2.43 1.54 0.85
C CYS A 98 -3.76 1.69 1.60
N LEU A 99 -3.93 0.95 2.69
CA LEU A 99 -5.14 1.02 3.52
C LEU A 99 -5.26 2.37 4.25
N THR A 100 -4.16 2.89 4.82
CA THR A 100 -4.16 4.17 5.53
C THR A 100 -4.46 5.34 4.59
N GLY A 101 -3.86 5.36 3.41
CA GLY A 101 -4.17 6.36 2.38
C GLY A 101 -5.63 6.29 1.92
N GLY A 102 -6.17 5.07 1.78
CA GLY A 102 -7.59 4.85 1.48
C GLY A 102 -8.51 5.36 2.59
N VAL A 103 -8.16 5.16 3.88
CA VAL A 103 -8.90 5.72 5.02
C VAL A 103 -8.96 7.25 4.92
N ALA A 104 -7.83 7.91 4.67
CA ALA A 104 -7.78 9.36 4.54
C ALA A 104 -8.67 9.87 3.38
N ALA A 105 -8.59 9.23 2.22
CA ALA A 105 -9.38 9.61 1.05
C ALA A 105 -10.89 9.43 1.28
N VAL A 106 -11.31 8.31 1.90
CA VAL A 106 -12.71 8.04 2.20
C VAL A 106 -13.24 8.97 3.28
N ALA A 107 -12.46 9.22 4.33
CA ALA A 107 -12.83 10.15 5.41
C ALA A 107 -13.02 11.57 4.87
N GLN A 108 -12.09 12.07 4.05
CA GLN A 108 -12.20 13.37 3.39
C GLN A 108 -13.48 13.47 2.57
N HIS A 109 -13.75 12.46 1.73
CA HIS A 109 -14.95 12.42 0.89
C HIS A 109 -16.25 12.41 1.69
N ARG A 110 -16.24 11.84 2.90
CA ARG A 110 -17.41 11.80 3.81
C ARG A 110 -17.49 13.00 4.75
N GLY A 111 -16.56 13.95 4.68
CA GLY A 111 -16.52 15.10 5.58
C GLY A 111 -16.14 14.74 7.03
N ILE A 112 -15.46 13.63 7.25
CA ILE A 112 -14.97 13.18 8.55
C ILE A 112 -13.57 13.71 8.77
N GLN A 113 -13.36 14.52 9.82
CA GLN A 113 -12.04 15.01 10.20
C GLN A 113 -11.30 13.91 10.95
N LEU A 114 -10.12 13.54 10.43
CA LEU A 114 -9.18 12.64 11.09
C LEU A 114 -8.20 13.46 11.95
N ARG A 115 -7.89 12.94 13.14
CA ARG A 115 -6.83 13.46 14.02
C ARG A 115 -5.66 12.49 14.13
N LYS A 116 -5.95 11.18 14.05
CA LYS A 116 -4.94 10.12 14.09
C LYS A 116 -5.41 8.93 13.27
N VAL A 117 -4.51 8.37 12.48
CA VAL A 117 -4.67 7.05 11.87
C VAL A 117 -3.37 6.29 12.05
N ARG A 118 -3.43 5.17 12.73
CA ARG A 118 -2.32 4.23 12.85
C ARG A 118 -2.80 2.85 12.42
N ALA A 119 -2.12 2.26 11.45
CA ALA A 119 -2.30 0.87 11.07
C ALA A 119 -1.13 0.04 11.61
N THR A 120 -1.44 -1.07 12.28
CA THR A 120 -0.46 -2.10 12.63
C THR A 120 -0.78 -3.32 11.79
N VAL A 121 0.22 -3.84 11.08
CA VAL A 121 0.09 -5.00 10.20
C VAL A 121 1.07 -6.06 10.64
N GLU A 122 0.57 -7.26 10.87
CA GLU A 122 1.35 -8.43 11.28
C GLU A 122 1.12 -9.57 10.30
N GLY A 123 2.17 -10.32 9.98
CA GLY A 123 2.10 -11.47 9.10
C GLY A 123 2.85 -12.66 9.69
N ASP A 124 2.21 -13.84 9.69
CA ASP A 124 2.81 -15.08 10.17
C ASP A 124 3.44 -15.82 8.98
N ILE A 125 4.70 -16.21 9.12
CA ILE A 125 5.44 -16.96 8.11
C ILE A 125 6.17 -18.14 8.78
N ASP A 126 6.15 -19.30 8.15
CA ASP A 126 6.98 -20.44 8.54
C ASP A 126 8.18 -20.50 7.59
N VAL A 127 9.35 -20.16 8.11
CA VAL A 127 10.57 -20.05 7.30
C VAL A 127 11.09 -21.40 6.78
N ARG A 128 10.60 -22.54 7.27
CA ARG A 128 10.96 -23.87 6.75
C ARG A 128 10.60 -24.02 5.26
N GLY A 129 9.51 -23.35 4.82
CA GLY A 129 9.14 -23.33 3.39
C GLY A 129 10.22 -22.67 2.54
N ILE A 130 10.56 -21.41 2.82
CA ILE A 130 11.56 -20.66 2.03
C ILE A 130 12.98 -21.23 2.14
N LEU A 131 13.30 -21.94 3.24
CA LEU A 131 14.57 -22.64 3.40
C LEU A 131 14.60 -24.01 2.71
N GLY A 132 13.48 -24.43 2.07
CA GLY A 132 13.39 -25.70 1.37
C GLY A 132 13.45 -26.93 2.30
N MET A 133 13.09 -26.78 3.58
CA MET A 133 13.14 -27.84 4.57
C MET A 133 11.89 -28.75 4.53
N ASP A 134 10.75 -28.19 4.09
CA ASP A 134 9.47 -28.88 4.03
C ASP A 134 8.64 -28.36 2.85
N ALA A 135 8.39 -29.22 1.87
CA ALA A 135 7.68 -28.85 0.65
C ALA A 135 6.17 -28.62 0.86
N ASP A 136 5.60 -29.09 1.96
CA ASP A 136 4.19 -28.89 2.30
C ASP A 136 3.93 -27.54 2.98
N ILE A 137 5.00 -26.83 3.36
CA ILE A 137 4.93 -25.49 3.96
C ILE A 137 5.02 -24.44 2.87
N ARG A 138 4.02 -23.55 2.81
CA ARG A 138 4.02 -22.43 1.87
C ARG A 138 5.14 -21.42 2.17
N ASN A 139 5.73 -20.83 1.14
CA ASN A 139 6.83 -19.86 1.27
C ASN A 139 6.38 -18.47 1.74
N GLY A 140 5.10 -18.12 1.58
CA GLY A 140 4.57 -16.81 1.94
C GLY A 140 3.85 -16.80 3.29
N PHE A 141 3.24 -15.68 3.62
CA PHE A 141 2.44 -15.52 4.83
C PHE A 141 1.29 -16.57 4.88
N SER A 142 1.13 -17.22 6.02
CA SER A 142 -0.04 -18.07 6.31
C SER A 142 -1.25 -17.24 6.76
N ALA A 143 -1.01 -16.10 7.40
CA ALA A 143 -2.02 -15.12 7.80
C ALA A 143 -1.44 -13.73 7.84
N ILE A 144 -2.26 -12.72 7.55
CA ILE A 144 -1.97 -11.29 7.75
C ILE A 144 -3.12 -10.69 8.56
N ARG A 145 -2.78 -9.93 9.57
CA ARG A 145 -3.73 -9.19 10.43
C ARG A 145 -3.45 -7.72 10.34
N VAL A 146 -4.52 -6.93 10.22
CA VAL A 146 -4.44 -5.46 10.22
C VAL A 146 -5.32 -4.93 11.34
N SER A 147 -4.76 -4.11 12.20
CA SER A 147 -5.50 -3.36 13.23
C SER A 147 -5.32 -1.87 13.02
N PHE A 148 -6.39 -1.10 13.26
CA PHE A 148 -6.39 0.35 13.18
C PHE A 148 -6.66 0.97 14.55
N ASP A 149 -5.88 2.00 14.88
CA ASP A 149 -6.15 2.95 15.95
C ASP A 149 -6.43 4.31 15.29
N ILE A 150 -7.73 4.70 15.31
CA ILE A 150 -8.22 5.90 14.62
C ILE A 150 -8.90 6.83 15.63
N ASP A 151 -8.47 8.10 15.62
CA ASP A 151 -9.16 9.22 16.26
C ASP A 151 -9.71 10.14 15.18
N ALA A 152 -11.03 10.36 15.20
CA ALA A 152 -11.75 11.13 14.20
C ALA A 152 -13.05 11.73 14.77
N ASP A 153 -13.58 12.75 14.09
CA ASP A 153 -14.90 13.32 14.38
C ASP A 153 -16.01 12.45 13.76
N ALA A 154 -16.12 11.20 14.24
CA ALA A 154 -17.05 10.22 13.74
C ALA A 154 -17.38 9.16 14.81
N THR A 155 -18.52 8.51 14.67
CA THR A 155 -18.89 7.38 15.49
C THR A 155 -18.05 6.14 15.17
N PRO A 156 -17.96 5.16 16.08
CA PRO A 156 -17.26 3.90 15.80
C PRO A 156 -17.80 3.15 14.56
N ASP A 157 -19.12 3.27 14.27
CA ASP A 157 -19.70 2.65 13.08
C ASP A 157 -19.27 3.34 11.78
N GLU A 158 -19.19 4.66 11.78
CA GLU A 158 -18.70 5.43 10.65
C GLU A 158 -17.20 5.13 10.40
N ILE A 159 -16.40 5.03 11.45
CA ILE A 159 -14.99 4.64 11.35
C ILE A 159 -14.86 3.24 10.74
N ARG A 160 -15.65 2.26 11.22
CA ARG A 160 -15.68 0.91 10.62
C ARG A 160 -16.05 0.94 9.13
N ALA A 161 -17.04 1.75 8.77
CA ALA A 161 -17.45 1.89 7.37
C ALA A 161 -16.39 2.58 6.49
N VAL A 162 -15.60 3.51 7.03
CA VAL A 162 -14.46 4.12 6.34
C VAL A 162 -13.38 3.07 6.07
N VAL A 163 -12.99 2.30 7.08
CA VAL A 163 -11.98 1.24 6.96
C VAL A 163 -12.43 0.17 5.96
N ALA A 164 -13.66 -0.31 6.05
CA ALA A 164 -14.20 -1.30 5.13
C ALA A 164 -14.20 -0.81 3.67
N GLN A 165 -14.51 0.46 3.45
CA GLN A 165 -14.46 1.05 2.11
C GLN A 165 -13.03 1.21 1.60
N SER A 166 -12.07 1.56 2.45
CA SER A 166 -10.64 1.57 2.11
C SER A 166 -10.17 0.18 1.70
N GLN A 167 -10.45 -0.84 2.51
CA GLN A 167 -10.12 -2.24 2.22
C GLN A 167 -10.67 -2.68 0.85
N LYS A 168 -11.95 -2.42 0.60
CA LYS A 168 -12.63 -2.80 -0.65
C LYS A 168 -11.96 -2.24 -1.92
N ARG A 169 -11.25 -1.11 -1.81
CA ARG A 169 -10.61 -0.40 -2.94
C ARG A 169 -9.09 -0.43 -2.90
N SER A 170 -8.50 -1.16 -1.98
CA SER A 170 -7.06 -1.25 -1.85
C SER A 170 -6.48 -2.20 -2.90
N ALA A 171 -5.65 -1.68 -3.79
CA ALA A 171 -4.94 -2.48 -4.78
C ALA A 171 -3.99 -3.49 -4.12
N VAL A 172 -3.30 -3.11 -3.04
CA VAL A 172 -2.39 -4.03 -2.35
C VAL A 172 -3.16 -5.13 -1.62
N PHE A 173 -4.33 -4.81 -1.02
CA PHE A 173 -5.20 -5.85 -0.44
C PHE A 173 -5.66 -6.83 -1.51
N ASP A 174 -6.06 -6.34 -2.68
CA ASP A 174 -6.47 -7.17 -3.81
C ASP A 174 -5.34 -8.10 -4.28
N ILE A 175 -4.13 -7.57 -4.50
CA ILE A 175 -2.94 -8.35 -4.89
C ILE A 175 -2.64 -9.48 -3.88
N LEU A 176 -2.82 -9.24 -2.58
CA LEU A 176 -2.53 -10.21 -1.52
C LEU A 176 -3.61 -11.28 -1.34
N THR A 177 -4.85 -10.99 -1.75
CA THR A 177 -6.00 -11.89 -1.55
C THR A 177 -6.46 -12.59 -2.82
N ASN A 178 -6.01 -12.12 -3.98
CA ASN A 178 -6.34 -12.70 -5.28
C ASN A 178 -5.07 -13.09 -6.05
N PRO A 179 -5.08 -14.17 -6.83
CA PRO A 179 -3.94 -14.54 -7.66
C PRO A 179 -3.62 -13.47 -8.71
N THR A 180 -2.36 -13.07 -8.79
CA THR A 180 -1.84 -12.19 -9.84
C THR A 180 -0.87 -12.97 -10.71
N ASN A 181 -0.99 -12.87 -12.04
CA ASN A 181 -0.05 -13.53 -12.95
C ASN A 181 1.33 -12.89 -12.83
N VAL A 182 2.33 -13.71 -12.54
CA VAL A 182 3.74 -13.28 -12.43
C VAL A 182 4.56 -14.08 -13.42
N ASN A 183 5.22 -13.39 -14.36
CA ASN A 183 6.16 -13.99 -15.30
C ASN A 183 7.58 -13.58 -14.94
N VAL A 184 8.47 -14.57 -14.83
CA VAL A 184 9.90 -14.35 -14.56
C VAL A 184 10.70 -14.84 -15.76
N THR A 185 11.54 -13.96 -16.33
CA THR A 185 12.38 -14.27 -17.48
C THR A 185 13.84 -13.90 -17.18
N VAL A 186 14.77 -14.62 -17.80
CA VAL A 186 16.18 -14.28 -17.82
C VAL A 186 16.51 -13.76 -19.22
N ALA A 187 17.16 -12.59 -19.29
CA ALA A 187 17.59 -11.98 -20.55
C ALA A 187 18.91 -12.60 -21.04
#